data_afad52994fbcc688b6ac4a53f29a3166
#
_entry.id   afad52994fbcc688b6ac4a53f29a3166
#
_cell.length_a   1.000
_cell.length_b   1.000
_cell.length_c   1.000
_cell.angle_alpha   90.00
_cell.angle_beta   90.00
_cell.angle_gamma   90.00
#
_symmetry.space_group_name_H-M   'P 1'
#
loop_
_entity.id
_entity.type
_entity.pdbx_description
1 polymer ?
#
loop_
_entity_poly.entity_id
_entity_poly.type
_entity_poly.pdbx_seq_one_letter_code
_entity_poly.pdbx_strand_id
1 'polypeptide(L)'
;MPQAIGDPDELERFARALQQFVDSLNDAVGNLNGAFAVLGDTWQDEKRARFEDEYHALVQQLTQFDANASEQIPYLASLAARLRDYLQS
;
A
#
# COMPACT_ATOMS: atom_id res chain seq x y z
N MET A 1 27.23 -24.56 9.63
CA MET A 1 26.53 -23.88 8.55
C MET A 1 25.57 -22.83 9.08
N PRO A 2 25.82 -21.60 8.77
CA PRO A 2 24.88 -20.58 9.21
C PRO A 2 23.52 -20.78 8.58
N GLN A 3 22.52 -20.51 9.34
CA GLN A 3 21.16 -20.53 8.82
C GLN A 3 20.98 -19.46 7.77
N ALA A 4 20.14 -19.75 6.82
CA ALA A 4 19.70 -18.74 5.89
C ALA A 4 18.86 -17.73 6.67
N ILE A 5 19.41 -16.57 6.89
CA ILE A 5 18.71 -15.50 7.63
C ILE A 5 18.05 -14.53 6.68
N GLY A 6 18.16 -14.79 5.40
CA GLY A 6 17.54 -13.98 4.37
C GLY A 6 18.52 -13.66 3.26
N ASP A 7 18.00 -13.22 2.17
CA ASP A 7 18.76 -12.78 1.01
C ASP A 7 18.50 -11.29 0.82
N PRO A 8 19.54 -10.43 0.95
CA PRO A 8 19.33 -8.99 0.81
C PRO A 8 18.73 -8.60 -0.53
N ASP A 9 19.08 -9.31 -1.61
CA ASP A 9 18.51 -9.02 -2.93
C ASP A 9 17.02 -9.32 -2.96
N GLU A 10 16.60 -10.40 -2.29
CA GLU A 10 15.18 -10.73 -2.23
C GLU A 10 14.41 -9.72 -1.39
N LEU A 11 15.02 -9.25 -0.28
CA LEU A 11 14.38 -8.21 0.53
C LEU A 11 14.17 -6.93 -0.27
N GLU A 12 15.19 -6.53 -1.03
CA GLU A 12 15.08 -5.34 -1.87
C GLU A 12 14.07 -5.53 -2.99
N ARG A 13 14.04 -6.73 -3.56
CA ARG A 13 13.07 -7.04 -4.62
C ARG A 13 11.66 -6.94 -4.10
N PHE A 14 11.43 -7.47 -2.90
CA PHE A 14 10.09 -7.37 -2.30
C PHE A 14 9.74 -5.93 -1.96
N ALA A 15 10.70 -5.16 -1.45
CA ALA A 15 10.46 -3.75 -1.15
C ALA A 15 10.02 -2.99 -2.42
N ARG A 16 10.65 -3.27 -3.55
CA ARG A 16 10.25 -2.66 -4.82
C ARG A 16 8.86 -3.11 -5.26
N ALA A 17 8.57 -4.40 -5.08
CA ALA A 17 7.24 -4.91 -5.41
C ALA A 17 6.17 -4.25 -4.55
N LEU A 18 6.46 -4.05 -3.27
CA LEU A 18 5.54 -3.38 -2.36
C LEU A 18 5.33 -1.93 -2.76
N GLN A 19 6.41 -1.23 -3.18
CA GLN A 19 6.29 0.14 -3.66
C GLN A 19 5.41 0.21 -4.89
N GLN A 20 5.59 -0.70 -5.84
CA GLN A 20 4.76 -0.75 -7.04
C GLN A 20 3.31 -1.00 -6.70
N PHE A 21 3.08 -1.87 -5.72
CA PHE A 21 1.71 -2.14 -5.28
C PHE A 21 1.07 -0.89 -4.67
N VAL A 22 1.80 -0.18 -3.81
CA VAL A 22 1.31 1.04 -3.20
C VAL A 22 1.00 2.10 -4.27
N ASP A 23 1.87 2.26 -5.25
CA ASP A 23 1.64 3.21 -6.34
C ASP A 23 0.39 2.85 -7.14
N SER A 24 0.23 1.55 -7.44
CA SER A 24 -0.95 1.07 -8.15
C SER A 24 -2.22 1.27 -7.32
N LEU A 25 -2.13 1.05 -6.02
CA LEU A 25 -3.26 1.25 -5.12
C LEU A 25 -3.70 2.72 -5.13
N ASN A 26 -2.74 3.64 -5.04
CA ASN A 26 -3.04 5.07 -5.06
C ASN A 26 -3.71 5.49 -6.36
N ASP A 27 -3.22 4.97 -7.49
CA ASP A 27 -3.83 5.24 -8.78
C ASP A 27 -5.26 4.67 -8.83
N ALA A 28 -5.44 3.45 -8.35
CA ALA A 28 -6.74 2.80 -8.36
C ALA A 28 -7.73 3.54 -7.46
N VAL A 29 -7.28 4.00 -6.30
CA VAL A 29 -8.15 4.79 -5.40
C VAL A 29 -8.54 6.11 -6.06
N GLY A 30 -7.61 6.77 -6.74
CA GLY A 30 -7.93 7.98 -7.48
C GLY A 30 -8.99 7.76 -8.55
N ASN A 31 -8.85 6.66 -9.31
CA ASN A 31 -9.82 6.30 -10.31
C ASN A 31 -11.19 5.99 -9.70
N LEU A 32 -11.19 5.30 -8.57
CA LEU A 32 -12.43 4.95 -7.89
C LEU A 32 -13.11 6.20 -7.34
N ASN A 33 -12.35 7.14 -6.79
CA ASN A 33 -12.91 8.40 -6.30
C ASN A 33 -13.56 9.19 -7.45
N GLY A 34 -12.92 9.19 -8.63
CA GLY A 34 -13.50 9.82 -9.80
C GLY A 34 -14.81 9.18 -10.21
N ALA A 35 -14.85 7.85 -10.20
CA ALA A 35 -16.07 7.10 -10.52
C ALA A 35 -17.17 7.38 -9.51
N PHE A 36 -16.81 7.49 -8.23
CA PHE A 36 -17.78 7.79 -7.19
C PHE A 36 -18.38 9.19 -7.38
N ALA A 37 -17.53 10.14 -7.76
CA ALA A 37 -18.02 11.51 -8.03
C ALA A 37 -19.03 11.53 -9.18
N VAL A 38 -18.75 10.76 -10.24
CA VAL A 38 -19.69 10.65 -11.38
C VAL A 38 -21.00 10.00 -10.94
N LEU A 39 -20.91 8.97 -10.11
CA LEU A 39 -22.11 8.32 -9.58
C LEU A 39 -23.00 9.33 -8.84
N GLY A 40 -22.39 10.26 -8.13
CA GLY A 40 -23.11 11.29 -7.39
C GLY A 40 -23.94 12.22 -8.27
N ASP A 41 -23.60 12.33 -9.55
CA ASP A 41 -24.36 13.18 -10.47
C ASP A 41 -25.74 12.65 -10.74
N THR A 42 -25.94 11.34 -10.66
CA THR A 42 -27.22 10.70 -10.98
C THR A 42 -27.88 10.03 -9.79
N TRP A 43 -27.14 9.75 -8.75
CA TRP A 43 -27.68 9.03 -7.59
C TRP A 43 -27.92 10.03 -6.46
N GLN A 44 -29.16 10.41 -6.26
CA GLN A 44 -29.52 11.50 -5.37
C GLN A 44 -30.56 11.14 -4.31
N ASP A 45 -30.81 9.86 -4.05
CA ASP A 45 -31.75 9.49 -3.01
C ASP A 45 -31.02 9.36 -1.65
N GLU A 46 -31.81 9.11 -0.60
CA GLU A 46 -31.27 9.05 0.75
C GLU A 46 -30.34 7.86 1.00
N LYS A 47 -30.43 6.83 0.17
CA LYS A 47 -29.54 5.68 0.28
C LYS A 47 -28.12 6.03 -0.14
N ARG A 48 -27.96 7.05 -0.95
CA ARG A 48 -26.65 7.53 -1.34
C ARG A 48 -25.86 8.02 -0.14
N ALA A 49 -26.49 8.79 0.76
CA ALA A 49 -25.80 9.32 1.93
C ALA A 49 -25.24 8.18 2.79
N ARG A 50 -26.03 7.11 2.94
CA ARG A 50 -25.60 5.96 3.71
C ARG A 50 -24.43 5.24 3.03
N PHE A 51 -24.51 5.07 1.71
CA PHE A 51 -23.42 4.44 0.97
C PHE A 51 -22.18 5.30 0.99
N GLU A 52 -22.31 6.62 0.94
CA GLU A 52 -21.20 7.53 1.00
C GLU A 52 -20.40 7.33 2.29
N ASP A 53 -21.08 7.17 3.42
CA ASP A 53 -20.40 6.90 4.68
C ASP A 53 -19.63 5.59 4.63
N GLU A 54 -20.23 4.55 4.05
CA GLU A 54 -19.56 3.26 3.89
C GLU A 54 -18.35 3.38 2.97
N TYR A 55 -18.48 4.13 1.90
CA TYR A 55 -17.39 4.34 0.95
C TYR A 55 -16.23 5.10 1.61
N HIS A 56 -16.53 6.13 2.40
CA HIS A 56 -15.49 6.87 3.10
C HIS A 56 -14.78 5.99 4.10
N ALA A 57 -15.49 5.12 4.80
CA ALA A 57 -14.86 4.18 5.73
C ALA A 57 -13.93 3.22 4.99
N LEU A 58 -14.34 2.74 3.83
CA LEU A 58 -13.51 1.88 3.01
C LEU A 58 -12.23 2.59 2.57
N VAL A 59 -12.35 3.82 2.09
CA VAL A 59 -11.19 4.61 1.66
C VAL A 59 -10.24 4.88 2.83
N GLN A 60 -10.77 5.13 4.02
CA GLN A 60 -9.94 5.30 5.20
C GLN A 60 -9.10 4.07 5.50
N GLN A 61 -9.69 2.88 5.35
CA GLN A 61 -8.94 1.63 5.54
C GLN A 61 -7.82 1.50 4.53
N LEU A 62 -8.06 1.91 3.29
CA LEU A 62 -7.04 1.87 2.25
C LEU A 62 -5.93 2.89 2.53
N THR A 63 -6.29 4.06 3.04
CA THR A 63 -5.32 5.09 3.41
C THR A 63 -4.42 4.60 4.54
N GLN A 64 -4.99 3.92 5.54
CA GLN A 64 -4.20 3.35 6.63
C GLN A 64 -3.28 2.24 6.13
N PHE A 65 -3.79 1.41 5.22
CA PHE A 65 -2.96 0.38 4.62
C PHE A 65 -1.78 1.00 3.87
N ASP A 66 -2.04 2.05 3.09
CA ASP A 66 -1.00 2.76 2.35
C ASP A 66 0.08 3.28 3.30
N ALA A 67 -0.32 3.93 4.39
CA ALA A 67 0.63 4.46 5.36
C ALA A 67 1.48 3.36 5.98
N ASN A 68 0.84 2.25 6.37
CA ASN A 68 1.55 1.13 6.96
C ASN A 68 2.52 0.49 5.96
N ALA A 69 2.06 0.27 4.74
CA ALA A 69 2.91 -0.33 3.71
C ALA A 69 4.10 0.58 3.39
N SER A 70 3.87 1.89 3.32
CA SER A 70 4.92 2.85 3.03
C SER A 70 5.99 2.87 4.12
N GLU A 71 5.63 2.61 5.37
CA GLU A 71 6.59 2.49 6.46
C GLU A 71 7.44 1.23 6.33
N GLN A 72 6.87 0.16 5.80
CA GLN A 72 7.59 -1.11 5.66
C GLN A 72 8.65 -1.07 4.56
N ILE A 73 8.47 -0.21 3.56
CA ILE A 73 9.40 -0.15 2.44
C ILE A 73 10.81 0.25 2.89
N PRO A 74 11.01 1.39 3.57
CA PRO A 74 12.35 1.72 4.07
C PRO A 74 12.83 0.76 5.15
N TYR A 75 11.91 0.17 5.91
CA TYR A 75 12.30 -0.83 6.89
C TYR A 75 12.93 -2.05 6.21
N LEU A 76 12.31 -2.55 5.14
CA LEU A 76 12.86 -3.67 4.39
C LEU A 76 14.20 -3.32 3.76
N ALA A 77 14.33 -2.11 3.22
CA ALA A 77 15.60 -1.65 2.66
C ALA A 77 16.69 -1.59 3.73
N SER A 78 16.34 -1.14 4.93
CA SER A 78 17.26 -1.10 6.06
C SER A 78 17.69 -2.51 6.48
N LEU A 79 16.75 -3.45 6.51
CA LEU A 79 17.07 -4.85 6.82
C LEU A 79 18.02 -5.43 5.78
N ALA A 80 17.79 -5.13 4.51
CA ALA A 80 18.64 -5.62 3.44
C ALA A 80 20.08 -5.07 3.58
N ALA A 81 20.20 -3.79 3.91
CA ALA A 81 21.50 -3.18 4.10
C ALA A 81 22.26 -3.81 5.27
N ARG A 82 21.57 -4.02 6.39
CA ARG A 82 22.19 -4.67 7.56
C ARG A 82 22.61 -6.09 7.26
N LEU A 83 21.79 -6.81 6.53
CA LEU A 83 22.09 -8.19 6.18
C LEU A 83 23.29 -8.26 5.24
N ARG A 84 23.39 -7.32 4.30
CA ARG A 84 24.57 -7.23 3.44
C ARG A 84 25.83 -6.99 4.24
N ASP A 85 25.77 -6.04 5.19
CA ASP A 85 26.91 -5.77 6.05
C ASP A 85 27.30 -7.01 6.83
N TYR A 86 26.34 -7.72 7.38
CA TYR A 86 26.59 -8.94 8.14
C TYR A 86 27.25 -10.00 7.25
N LEU A 87 26.77 -10.17 6.04
CA LEU A 87 27.27 -11.21 5.14
C LEU A 87 28.66 -10.87 4.60
N GLN A 88 29.02 -9.58 4.56
CA GLN A 88 30.33 -9.15 4.10
C GLN A 88 31.36 -9.13 5.21
N SER A 89 30.95 -9.20 6.44
CA SER A 89 31.88 -9.26 7.58
C SER A 89 32.43 -10.66 7.79
#